data_939842975685b14b9fe7b2711c4c0b70
#
_entry.id   939842975685b14b9fe7b2711c4c0b70
#
_cell.length_a   1.000
_cell.length_b   1.000
_cell.length_c   1.000
_cell.angle_alpha   90.00
_cell.angle_beta   90.00
_cell.angle_gamma   90.00
#
_symmetry.space_group_name_H-M   'P 1'
#
loop_
_entity.id
_entity.type
_entity.pdbx_description
1 polymer ?
#
loop_
_entity_poly.entity_id
_entity_poly.type
_entity_poly.pdbx_seq_one_letter_code
_entity_poly.pdbx_strand_id
1 'polypeptide(L)'
;MSRGESASLACLDANVFLAVLIPEATRAPKEEIAGAERVLRALEEGRLRGISTAILLGEVRYVYLRENKSGFEIARAALEAEANLRILPITVPLAIHAAELRRSYYSKKNAFSYNDGLYLATGLAEHADLIITTDPHLLGVTELKSILPSQYRQK
;
A
#
# COMPACT_ATOMS: atom_id res chain seq x y z
N MET A 1 -4.10 -3.57 34.53
CA MET A 1 -4.09 -2.53 33.48
C MET A 1 -3.73 -3.20 32.17
N SER A 2 -4.65 -3.39 31.27
CA SER A 2 -4.37 -3.84 29.93
C SER A 2 -3.56 -2.72 29.25
N ARG A 3 -2.33 -3.02 28.85
CA ARG A 3 -1.65 -2.19 27.85
C ARG A 3 -2.55 -2.24 26.61
N GLY A 4 -3.21 -1.14 26.29
CA GLY A 4 -3.95 -1.04 25.04
C GLY A 4 -2.98 -1.46 23.92
N GLU A 5 -3.28 -2.55 23.24
CA GLU A 5 -2.50 -2.95 22.05
C GLU A 5 -2.57 -1.76 21.09
N SER A 6 -1.43 -1.15 20.83
CA SER A 6 -1.38 -0.07 19.83
C SER A 6 -1.75 -0.68 18.47
N ALA A 7 -2.58 0.04 17.72
CA ALA A 7 -2.96 -0.38 16.36
C ALA A 7 -1.71 -0.68 15.52
N SER A 8 -1.72 -1.79 14.80
CA SER A 8 -0.63 -2.18 13.90
C SER A 8 -0.39 -1.10 12.84
N LEU A 9 0.88 -0.93 12.44
CA LEU A 9 1.28 -0.03 11.38
C LEU A 9 1.51 -0.82 10.09
N ALA A 10 0.72 -0.57 9.07
CA ALA A 10 0.84 -1.23 7.76
C ALA A 10 1.31 -0.26 6.67
N CYS A 11 2.24 -0.71 5.86
CA CYS A 11 2.53 -0.06 4.58
C CYS A 11 1.52 -0.57 3.53
N LEU A 12 0.88 0.36 2.83
CA LEU A 12 -0.18 0.06 1.85
C LEU A 12 0.25 0.53 0.48
N ASP A 13 0.19 -0.34 -0.51
CA ASP A 13 0.44 0.03 -1.90
C ASP A 13 -0.83 0.54 -2.61
N ALA A 14 -0.69 1.03 -3.84
CA ALA A 14 -1.78 1.59 -4.60
C ALA A 14 -2.90 0.58 -4.88
N ASN A 15 -2.58 -0.70 -5.01
CA ASN A 15 -3.56 -1.73 -5.37
C ASN A 15 -4.63 -1.91 -4.30
N VAL A 16 -4.29 -1.72 -3.03
CA VAL A 16 -5.27 -1.78 -1.93
C VAL A 16 -6.33 -0.70 -2.09
N PHE A 17 -5.92 0.52 -2.40
CA PHE A 17 -6.85 1.64 -2.61
C PHE A 17 -7.61 1.53 -3.93
N LEU A 18 -6.93 1.15 -5.00
CA LEU A 18 -7.53 0.98 -6.33
C LEU A 18 -8.60 -0.12 -6.34
N ALA A 19 -8.41 -1.19 -5.56
CA ALA A 19 -9.41 -2.24 -5.41
C ALA A 19 -10.76 -1.74 -4.89
N VAL A 20 -10.76 -0.62 -4.15
CA VAL A 20 -11.98 0.03 -3.64
C VAL A 20 -12.42 1.19 -4.52
N LEU A 21 -11.46 2.02 -4.98
CA LEU A 21 -11.76 3.21 -5.78
C LEU A 21 -12.23 2.88 -7.20
N ILE A 22 -11.58 1.92 -7.85
CA ILE A 22 -11.87 1.50 -9.23
C ILE A 22 -11.73 -0.03 -9.32
N PRO A 23 -12.61 -0.80 -8.68
CA PRO A 23 -12.49 -2.26 -8.63
C PRO A 23 -12.46 -2.91 -10.00
N GLU A 24 -13.18 -2.37 -10.97
CA GLU A 24 -13.20 -2.85 -12.36
C GLU A 24 -11.86 -2.74 -13.08
N ALA A 25 -10.98 -1.83 -12.67
CA ALA A 25 -9.66 -1.62 -13.28
C ALA A 25 -8.57 -2.53 -12.73
N THR A 26 -8.77 -3.12 -11.55
CA THR A 26 -7.72 -3.84 -10.83
C THR A 26 -7.63 -5.32 -11.17
N ARG A 27 -8.67 -5.89 -11.78
CA ARG A 27 -8.81 -7.34 -12.01
C ARG A 27 -8.61 -8.19 -10.74
N ALA A 28 -8.74 -7.58 -9.57
CA ALA A 28 -8.58 -8.28 -8.31
C ALA A 28 -9.74 -9.27 -8.09
N PRO A 29 -9.47 -10.45 -7.50
CA PRO A 29 -10.52 -11.35 -7.06
C PRO A 29 -11.47 -10.68 -6.06
N LYS A 30 -12.72 -11.11 -6.01
CA LYS A 30 -13.74 -10.54 -5.12
C LYS A 30 -13.33 -10.57 -3.63
N GLU A 31 -12.65 -11.62 -3.22
CA GLU A 31 -12.13 -11.74 -1.85
C GLU A 31 -11.06 -10.67 -1.52
N GLU A 32 -10.25 -10.27 -2.50
CA GLU A 32 -9.25 -9.22 -2.30
C GLU A 32 -9.90 -7.83 -2.27
N ILE A 33 -10.93 -7.60 -3.08
CA ILE A 33 -11.73 -6.36 -3.01
C ILE A 33 -12.39 -6.24 -1.63
N ALA A 34 -13.06 -7.29 -1.17
CA ALA A 34 -13.67 -7.31 0.17
C ALA A 34 -12.61 -7.17 1.29
N GLY A 35 -11.43 -7.75 1.09
CA GLY A 35 -10.29 -7.58 1.98
C GLY A 35 -9.80 -6.14 2.03
N ALA A 36 -9.66 -5.48 0.89
CA ALA A 36 -9.27 -4.08 0.79
C ALA A 36 -10.30 -3.16 1.48
N GLU A 37 -11.59 -3.40 1.28
CA GLU A 37 -12.65 -2.67 1.99
C GLU A 37 -12.52 -2.80 3.51
N ARG A 38 -12.21 -4.01 4.02
CA ARG A 38 -11.96 -4.20 5.47
C ARG A 38 -10.75 -3.45 5.96
N VAL A 39 -9.66 -3.44 5.18
CA VAL A 39 -8.44 -2.68 5.50
C VAL A 39 -8.74 -1.19 5.60
N LEU A 40 -9.43 -0.61 4.60
CA LEU A 40 -9.77 0.82 4.61
C LEU A 40 -10.72 1.17 5.75
N ARG A 41 -11.70 0.32 6.05
CA ARG A 41 -12.58 0.51 7.21
C ARG A 41 -11.79 0.47 8.53
N ALA A 42 -10.81 -0.41 8.64
CA ALA A 42 -9.94 -0.46 9.82
C ALA A 42 -9.09 0.80 10.00
N LEU A 43 -8.65 1.44 8.89
CA LEU A 43 -8.02 2.76 8.91
C LEU A 43 -9.00 3.83 9.42
N GLU A 44 -10.18 3.94 8.80
CA GLU A 44 -11.21 4.93 9.18
C GLU A 44 -11.59 4.83 10.67
N GLU A 45 -11.65 3.62 11.20
CA GLU A 45 -11.97 3.36 12.60
C GLU A 45 -10.78 3.41 13.56
N GLY A 46 -9.57 3.71 13.06
CA GLY A 46 -8.35 3.81 13.86
C GLY A 46 -7.84 2.48 14.42
N ARG A 47 -8.36 1.34 13.94
CA ARG A 47 -7.91 -0.01 14.33
C ARG A 47 -6.66 -0.45 13.58
N LEU A 48 -6.33 0.23 12.50
CA LEU A 48 -5.11 0.10 11.73
C LEU A 48 -4.53 1.49 11.51
N ARG A 49 -3.22 1.63 11.60
CA ARG A 49 -2.50 2.82 11.12
C ARG A 49 -1.83 2.47 9.79
N GLY A 50 -1.97 3.35 8.83
CA GLY A 50 -1.41 3.17 7.50
C GLY A 50 -0.28 4.16 7.21
N ILE A 51 0.68 3.70 6.45
CA ILE A 51 1.65 4.54 5.75
C ILE A 51 1.67 4.16 4.27
N SER A 52 1.99 5.11 3.45
CA SER A 52 2.29 4.89 2.04
C SER A 52 3.31 5.92 1.57
N THR A 53 3.78 5.78 0.36
CA THR A 53 4.71 6.74 -0.24
C THR A 53 3.99 7.61 -1.28
N ALA A 54 4.53 8.79 -1.57
CA ALA A 54 3.95 9.73 -2.52
C ALA A 54 3.68 9.14 -3.90
N ILE A 55 4.38 8.06 -4.29
CA ILE A 55 4.12 7.35 -5.56
C ILE A 55 2.70 6.78 -5.63
N LEU A 56 2.06 6.49 -4.50
CA LEU A 56 0.66 6.07 -4.41
C LEU A 56 -0.25 7.00 -5.23
N LEU A 57 -0.14 8.31 -5.01
CA LEU A 57 -0.99 9.28 -5.69
C LEU A 57 -0.73 9.34 -7.19
N GLY A 58 0.53 9.15 -7.60
CA GLY A 58 0.90 9.03 -9.01
C GLY A 58 0.31 7.79 -9.68
N GLU A 59 0.39 6.65 -9.02
CA GLU A 59 -0.17 5.39 -9.54
C GLU A 59 -1.71 5.44 -9.60
N VAL A 60 -2.35 5.97 -8.57
CA VAL A 60 -3.81 6.18 -8.58
C VAL A 60 -4.21 7.13 -9.72
N ARG A 61 -3.51 8.27 -9.87
CA ARG A 61 -3.78 9.21 -10.96
C ARG A 61 -3.64 8.55 -12.32
N TYR A 62 -2.58 7.76 -12.52
CA TYR A 62 -2.35 7.06 -13.78
C TYR A 62 -3.52 6.12 -14.13
N VAL A 63 -4.06 5.37 -13.16
CA VAL A 63 -5.20 4.47 -13.40
C VAL A 63 -6.45 5.28 -13.77
N TYR A 64 -6.75 6.38 -13.07
CA TYR A 64 -7.87 7.26 -13.44
C TYR A 64 -7.76 7.78 -14.88
N LEU A 65 -6.55 8.16 -15.30
CA LEU A 65 -6.30 8.62 -16.69
C LEU A 65 -6.45 7.46 -17.70
N ARG A 66 -5.84 6.32 -17.42
CA ARG A 66 -5.90 5.14 -18.30
C ARG A 66 -7.34 4.66 -18.52
N GLU A 67 -8.12 4.64 -17.46
CA GLU A 67 -9.52 4.20 -17.50
C GLU A 67 -10.51 5.32 -17.90
N ASN A 68 -9.99 6.50 -18.23
CA ASN A 68 -10.80 7.68 -18.56
C ASN A 68 -11.87 7.98 -17.50
N LYS A 69 -11.51 7.87 -16.23
CA LYS A 69 -12.38 8.12 -15.07
C LYS A 69 -12.23 9.55 -14.58
N SER A 70 -13.34 10.14 -14.17
CA SER A 70 -13.39 11.40 -13.42
C SER A 70 -13.32 11.13 -11.91
N GLY A 71 -13.11 12.18 -11.11
CA GLY A 71 -13.19 12.10 -9.65
C GLY A 71 -11.86 11.85 -8.95
N PHE A 72 -10.72 11.91 -9.65
CA PHE A 72 -9.40 11.76 -9.02
C PHE A 72 -9.18 12.76 -7.88
N GLU A 73 -9.53 14.03 -8.05
CA GLU A 73 -9.31 15.05 -7.00
C GLU A 73 -10.14 14.78 -5.72
N ILE A 74 -11.31 14.16 -5.86
CA ILE A 74 -12.11 13.73 -4.71
C ILE A 74 -11.42 12.56 -4.00
N ALA A 75 -10.95 11.57 -4.76
CA ALA A 75 -10.22 10.43 -4.21
C ALA A 75 -8.91 10.86 -3.53
N ARG A 76 -8.16 11.76 -4.17
CA ARG A 76 -6.94 12.35 -3.61
C ARG A 76 -7.20 13.06 -2.29
N ALA A 77 -8.21 13.93 -2.27
CA ALA A 77 -8.58 14.67 -1.06
C ALA A 77 -8.98 13.72 0.09
N ALA A 78 -9.71 12.65 -0.21
CA ALA A 78 -10.09 11.65 0.78
C ALA A 78 -8.87 10.91 1.34
N LEU A 79 -7.92 10.52 0.48
CA LEU A 79 -6.68 9.83 0.92
C LEU A 79 -5.80 10.75 1.78
N GLU A 80 -5.64 12.01 1.38
CA GLU A 80 -4.84 12.99 2.12
C GLU A 80 -5.50 13.42 3.44
N ALA A 81 -6.82 13.35 3.53
CA ALA A 81 -7.58 13.70 4.74
C ALA A 81 -7.73 12.55 5.74
N GLU A 82 -7.39 11.30 5.34
CA GLU A 82 -7.53 10.14 6.24
C GLU A 82 -6.58 10.26 7.43
N ALA A 83 -7.14 10.43 8.63
CA ALA A 83 -6.38 10.72 9.83
C ALA A 83 -5.39 9.61 10.23
N ASN A 84 -5.69 8.37 9.87
CA ASN A 84 -4.90 7.19 10.22
C ASN A 84 -4.00 6.72 9.06
N LEU A 85 -3.89 7.50 7.97
CA LEU A 85 -3.02 7.24 6.83
C LEU A 85 -2.02 8.39 6.68
N ARG A 86 -0.74 8.08 6.65
CA ARG A 86 0.31 9.04 6.31
C ARG A 86 0.87 8.71 4.93
N ILE A 87 0.76 9.64 3.99
CA ILE A 87 1.40 9.56 2.68
C ILE A 87 2.71 10.34 2.76
N LEU A 88 3.83 9.65 2.68
CA LEU A 88 5.15 10.19 2.96
C LEU A 88 5.87 10.60 1.66
N PRO A 89 6.65 11.70 1.70
CA PRO A 89 7.44 12.11 0.56
C PRO A 89 8.54 11.09 0.24
N ILE A 90 8.95 11.03 -1.02
CA ILE A 90 10.10 10.25 -1.46
C ILE A 90 11.35 11.09 -1.19
N THR A 91 12.10 10.72 -0.18
CA THR A 91 13.37 11.36 0.16
C THR A 91 14.53 10.75 -0.64
N VAL A 92 15.67 11.44 -0.68
CA VAL A 92 16.88 10.92 -1.34
C VAL A 92 17.30 9.56 -0.76
N PRO A 93 17.39 9.35 0.56
CA PRO A 93 17.73 8.04 1.12
C PRO A 93 16.73 6.93 0.72
N LEU A 94 15.42 7.23 0.70
CA LEU A 94 14.40 6.27 0.27
C LEU A 94 14.57 5.88 -1.20
N ALA A 95 14.83 6.85 -2.07
CA ALA A 95 15.06 6.61 -3.49
C ALA A 95 16.29 5.70 -3.72
N ILE A 96 17.37 5.93 -3.00
CA ILE A 96 18.59 5.10 -3.09
C ILE A 96 18.29 3.68 -2.57
N HIS A 97 17.69 3.55 -1.40
CA HIS A 97 17.33 2.25 -0.83
C HIS A 97 16.38 1.45 -1.72
N ALA A 98 15.40 2.12 -2.35
CA ALA A 98 14.51 1.47 -3.31
C ALA A 98 15.26 0.84 -4.50
N ALA A 99 16.30 1.51 -5.01
CA ALA A 99 17.14 0.98 -6.08
C ALA A 99 17.95 -0.24 -5.61
N GLU A 100 18.47 -0.23 -4.40
CA GLU A 100 19.20 -1.36 -3.79
C GLU A 100 18.28 -2.57 -3.60
N LEU A 101 17.06 -2.37 -3.09
CA LEU A 101 16.04 -3.41 -2.94
C LEU A 101 15.64 -3.98 -4.31
N ARG A 102 15.41 -3.12 -5.30
CA ARG A 102 15.14 -3.58 -6.66
C ARG A 102 16.28 -4.46 -7.17
N ARG A 103 17.53 -4.07 -6.97
CA ARG A 103 18.69 -4.86 -7.38
C ARG A 103 18.71 -6.24 -6.74
N SER A 104 18.31 -6.34 -5.47
CA SER A 104 18.27 -7.59 -4.72
C SER A 104 17.17 -8.53 -5.19
N TYR A 105 15.99 -8.00 -5.56
CA TYR A 105 14.80 -8.80 -5.88
C TYR A 105 14.58 -9.02 -7.38
N TYR A 106 15.11 -8.15 -8.26
CA TYR A 106 14.87 -8.24 -9.70
C TYR A 106 15.52 -9.50 -10.30
N SER A 107 14.73 -10.25 -11.07
CA SER A 107 15.20 -11.35 -11.91
C SER A 107 14.32 -11.48 -13.14
N LYS A 108 14.71 -12.32 -14.11
CA LYS A 108 13.87 -12.61 -15.29
C LYS A 108 12.50 -13.19 -14.93
N LYS A 109 12.38 -13.83 -13.76
CA LYS A 109 11.13 -14.43 -13.25
C LYS A 109 10.39 -13.54 -12.27
N ASN A 110 11.04 -12.49 -11.76
CA ASN A 110 10.47 -11.55 -10.79
C ASN A 110 10.76 -10.12 -11.25
N ALA A 111 9.77 -9.50 -11.88
CA ALA A 111 9.87 -8.12 -12.39
C ALA A 111 9.66 -7.07 -11.28
N PHE A 112 10.32 -7.26 -10.13
CA PHE A 112 10.29 -6.31 -9.02
C PHE A 112 10.67 -4.92 -9.53
N SER A 113 9.75 -3.97 -9.39
CA SER A 113 9.88 -2.62 -9.94
C SER A 113 10.58 -1.68 -8.97
N TYR A 114 10.97 -0.50 -9.47
CA TYR A 114 11.44 0.58 -8.61
C TYR A 114 10.34 1.07 -7.66
N ASN A 115 9.09 1.10 -8.12
CA ASN A 115 7.95 1.46 -7.28
C ASN A 115 7.73 0.46 -6.13
N ASP A 116 7.89 -0.85 -6.40
CA ASP A 116 7.87 -1.87 -5.34
C ASP A 116 8.96 -1.61 -4.30
N GLY A 117 10.15 -1.24 -4.78
CA GLY A 117 11.27 -0.82 -3.92
C GLY A 117 10.93 0.39 -3.05
N LEU A 118 10.21 1.38 -3.58
CA LEU A 118 9.78 2.56 -2.81
C LEU A 118 8.80 2.20 -1.71
N TYR A 119 7.81 1.34 -1.96
CA TYR A 119 6.89 0.87 -0.92
C TYR A 119 7.64 0.10 0.18
N LEU A 120 8.49 -0.85 -0.20
CA LEU A 120 9.26 -1.63 0.76
C LEU A 120 10.22 -0.74 1.57
N ALA A 121 10.98 0.15 0.92
CA ALA A 121 11.88 1.07 1.59
C ALA A 121 11.14 1.98 2.59
N THR A 122 9.96 2.48 2.22
CA THR A 122 9.12 3.29 3.09
C THR A 122 8.64 2.49 4.30
N GLY A 123 8.16 1.27 4.10
CA GLY A 123 7.73 0.38 5.18
C GLY A 123 8.85 0.08 6.17
N LEU A 124 10.07 -0.17 5.66
CA LEU A 124 11.25 -0.42 6.49
C LEU A 124 11.70 0.82 7.27
N ALA A 125 11.75 1.98 6.62
CA ALA A 125 12.17 3.24 7.25
C ALA A 125 11.23 3.67 8.38
N GLU A 126 9.94 3.41 8.23
CA GLU A 126 8.90 3.77 9.21
C GLU A 126 8.63 2.64 10.24
N HIS A 127 9.40 1.57 10.21
CA HIS A 127 9.23 0.41 11.09
C HIS A 127 7.80 -0.16 11.06
N ALA A 128 7.24 -0.28 9.85
CA ALA A 128 5.94 -0.91 9.68
C ALA A 128 5.95 -2.37 10.14
N ASP A 129 4.84 -2.83 10.70
CA ASP A 129 4.70 -4.23 11.13
C ASP A 129 4.51 -5.17 9.92
N LEU A 130 3.91 -4.66 8.85
CA LEU A 130 3.61 -5.44 7.64
C LEU A 130 3.38 -4.55 6.42
N ILE A 131 3.41 -5.18 5.24
CA ILE A 131 2.88 -4.63 4.00
C ILE A 131 1.57 -5.35 3.67
N ILE A 132 0.53 -4.60 3.27
CA ILE A 132 -0.70 -5.17 2.71
C ILE A 132 -0.73 -4.82 1.23
N THR A 133 -0.77 -5.82 0.38
CA THR A 133 -0.64 -5.66 -1.07
C THR A 133 -1.29 -6.82 -1.82
N THR A 134 -1.71 -6.59 -3.05
CA THR A 134 -2.06 -7.66 -4.00
C THR A 134 -0.94 -7.95 -5.00
N ASP A 135 0.16 -7.18 -4.96
CA ASP A 135 1.28 -7.35 -5.87
C ASP A 135 2.12 -8.56 -5.49
N PRO A 136 2.22 -9.59 -6.36
CA PRO A 136 3.01 -10.79 -6.08
C PRO A 136 4.50 -10.48 -5.85
N HIS A 137 5.03 -9.39 -6.41
CA HIS A 137 6.42 -8.99 -6.21
C HIS A 137 6.67 -8.54 -4.77
N LEU A 138 5.76 -7.79 -4.17
CA LEU A 138 5.84 -7.36 -2.76
C LEU A 138 5.49 -8.50 -1.80
N LEU A 139 4.63 -9.44 -2.18
CA LEU A 139 4.30 -10.61 -1.36
C LEU A 139 5.50 -11.55 -1.14
N GLY A 140 6.49 -11.51 -2.01
CA GLY A 140 7.70 -12.35 -1.94
C GLY A 140 8.86 -11.76 -1.14
N VAL A 141 8.74 -10.55 -0.56
CA VAL A 141 9.83 -9.93 0.19
C VAL A 141 10.03 -10.58 1.57
N THR A 142 11.26 -10.53 2.08
CA THR A 142 11.64 -11.19 3.33
C THR A 142 11.95 -10.24 4.48
N GLU A 143 12.27 -8.97 4.17
CA GLU A 143 12.63 -7.96 5.18
C GLU A 143 11.44 -7.51 6.02
N LEU A 144 10.22 -7.65 5.47
CA LEU A 144 8.99 -7.22 6.12
C LEU A 144 7.88 -8.24 5.80
N LYS A 145 7.06 -8.55 6.79
CA LYS A 145 5.90 -9.41 6.58
C LYS A 145 4.97 -8.79 5.54
N SER A 146 4.55 -9.58 4.54
CA SER A 146 3.62 -9.15 3.50
C SER A 146 2.41 -10.05 3.47
N ILE A 147 1.21 -9.47 3.36
CA ILE A 147 -0.05 -10.19 3.29
C ILE A 147 -0.97 -9.63 2.21
N LEU A 148 -1.84 -10.49 1.71
CA LEU A 148 -2.98 -10.08 0.89
C LEU A 148 -4.02 -9.33 1.73
N PRO A 149 -4.81 -8.41 1.15
CA PRO A 149 -5.93 -7.78 1.84
C PRO A 149 -6.91 -8.78 2.46
N SER A 150 -7.19 -9.89 1.75
CA SER A 150 -8.06 -10.96 2.25
C SER A 150 -7.53 -11.66 3.52
N GLN A 151 -6.24 -11.62 3.74
CA GLN A 151 -5.57 -12.20 4.91
C GLN A 151 -5.54 -11.28 6.13
N TYR A 152 -5.87 -9.99 5.93
CA TYR A 152 -5.97 -9.06 7.05
C TYR A 152 -7.10 -9.49 8.00
N ARG A 153 -6.73 -9.75 9.24
CA ARG A 153 -7.66 -10.07 10.34
C ARG A 153 -7.53 -9.00 11.40
N GLN A 154 -8.66 -8.50 11.81
CA GLN A 154 -8.74 -7.68 13.02
C GLN A 154 -8.45 -8.59 14.23
N LYS A 155 -7.56 -8.14 15.07
CA LYS A 155 -7.39 -8.74 16.38
C LYS A 155 -8.43 -8.18 17.36
#